data_0e1308b74e0417ccbdc682a3eacda996
#
_entry.id   0e1308b74e0417ccbdc682a3eacda996
#
_cell.length_a   1.000
_cell.length_b   1.000
_cell.length_c   1.000
_cell.angle_alpha   90.00
_cell.angle_beta   90.00
_cell.angle_gamma   90.00
#
_symmetry.space_group_name_H-M   'P 1'
#
loop_
_entity.id
_entity.type
_entity.pdbx_description
1 polymer ?
#
loop_
_entity_poly.entity_id
_entity_poly.type
_entity_poly.pdbx_seq_one_letter_code
_entity_poly.pdbx_strand_id
1 'polypeptide(L)'
;YGGIFIDGTVGQGGYSKKILEFENTKVIALDRDIESKKIANEIKDKFEDRFLFKNIKFSQLNNLKLKNENVKGVIFDLGYSYVQIKDPKKGLSFQTKGNLNMQMGLNDYSAEDVINKLDEKELDKIFKYFGEEKESKFIARNIVKERSKKKIDTQTLVEIIDNTKRKKTFKVHSATKVFQALRILVNREISELIFGLINATKVLKKDGVLAVVTFHSLEDKIVKYFFKSLSEKKSISRYAPITEQPETLLKLNQRKAIIPSDEEISENLPSRSAKLRYAIKKTDFYDFKTDILDQFSNLIEIENFGNKLWKK
;
A
#
# COMPACT_ATOMS: atom_id res chain seq x y z
N TYR A 1 1.71 29.28 2.86
CA TYR A 1 1.65 27.86 3.22
C TYR A 1 3.05 27.41 3.58
N GLY A 2 3.23 26.78 4.75
CA GLY A 2 4.52 26.28 5.23
C GLY A 2 4.31 25.15 6.22
N GLY A 3 5.40 24.43 6.59
CA GLY A 3 5.36 23.35 7.57
C GLY A 3 6.03 22.07 7.08
N ILE A 4 5.83 20.99 7.84
CA ILE A 4 6.41 19.69 7.54
C ILE A 4 5.41 18.87 6.71
N PHE A 5 5.93 18.28 5.64
CA PHE A 5 5.22 17.32 4.80
C PHE A 5 5.92 15.97 4.89
N ILE A 6 5.15 14.90 4.89
CA ILE A 6 5.67 13.54 4.95
C ILE A 6 5.35 12.86 3.62
N ASP A 7 6.39 12.46 2.90
CA ASP A 7 6.31 11.60 1.73
C ASP A 7 6.60 10.17 2.20
N GLY A 8 5.55 9.36 2.39
CA GLY A 8 5.67 8.03 2.96
C GLY A 8 6.19 6.96 2.00
N THR A 9 6.34 7.33 0.72
CA THR A 9 6.69 6.42 -0.38
C THR A 9 7.54 7.18 -1.40
N VAL A 10 8.73 7.64 -0.98
CA VAL A 10 9.52 8.60 -1.77
C VAL A 10 9.85 8.12 -3.18
N GLY A 11 10.12 6.82 -3.38
CA GLY A 11 10.43 6.24 -4.69
C GLY A 11 11.45 7.04 -5.49
N GLN A 12 11.00 7.70 -6.57
CA GLN A 12 11.82 8.58 -7.41
C GLN A 12 11.79 10.05 -6.96
N GLY A 13 11.14 10.35 -5.84
CA GLY A 13 11.13 11.66 -5.20
C GLY A 13 10.25 12.71 -5.88
N GLY A 14 9.30 12.32 -6.71
CA GLY A 14 8.46 13.25 -7.46
C GLY A 14 7.68 14.19 -6.54
N TYR A 15 6.96 13.67 -5.57
CA TYR A 15 6.20 14.47 -4.61
C TYR A 15 7.12 15.30 -3.71
N SER A 16 8.19 14.70 -3.18
CA SER A 16 9.16 15.41 -2.35
C SER A 16 9.76 16.62 -3.06
N LYS A 17 10.21 16.46 -4.32
CA LYS A 17 10.76 17.55 -5.12
C LYS A 17 9.74 18.64 -5.34
N LYS A 18 8.49 18.28 -5.66
CA LYS A 18 7.42 19.25 -5.93
C LYS A 18 7.02 20.04 -4.69
N ILE A 19 6.96 19.42 -3.52
CA ILE A 19 6.69 20.09 -2.26
C ILE A 19 7.82 21.07 -1.90
N LEU A 20 9.07 20.68 -2.12
CA LEU A 20 10.25 21.50 -1.79
C LEU A 20 10.45 22.71 -2.72
N GLU A 21 9.72 22.82 -3.84
CA GLU A 21 9.66 24.05 -4.64
C GLU A 21 9.07 25.24 -3.85
N PHE A 22 8.30 24.98 -2.79
CA PHE A 22 7.78 26.01 -1.90
C PHE A 22 8.77 26.26 -0.75
N GLU A 23 9.28 27.48 -0.62
CA GLU A 23 10.38 27.85 0.28
C GLU A 23 10.18 27.52 1.75
N ASN A 24 8.96 27.68 2.26
CA ASN A 24 8.62 27.46 3.68
C ASN A 24 8.24 26.01 4.01
N THR A 25 8.57 25.04 3.15
CA THR A 25 8.26 23.64 3.35
C THR A 25 9.48 22.82 3.73
N LYS A 26 9.26 21.81 4.56
CA LYS A 26 10.21 20.74 4.86
C LYS A 26 9.59 19.40 4.53
N VAL A 27 10.38 18.45 4.04
CA VAL A 27 9.92 17.11 3.71
C VAL A 27 10.67 16.08 4.55
N ILE A 28 9.89 15.20 5.19
CA ILE A 28 10.40 13.94 5.76
C ILE A 28 9.95 12.83 4.81
N ALA A 29 10.92 12.27 4.10
CA ALA A 29 10.69 11.22 3.11
C ALA A 29 10.98 9.85 3.70
N LEU A 30 10.06 8.91 3.52
CA LEU A 30 10.16 7.54 3.98
C LEU A 30 10.18 6.59 2.79
N ASP A 31 10.97 5.56 2.90
CA ASP A 31 10.88 4.41 1.99
C ASP A 31 11.40 3.15 2.68
N ARG A 32 10.74 2.04 2.44
CA ARG A 32 11.19 0.72 2.90
C ARG A 32 12.32 0.16 2.03
N ASP A 33 12.43 0.61 0.78
CA ASP A 33 13.48 0.21 -0.15
C ASP A 33 14.72 1.06 0.06
N ILE A 34 15.82 0.43 0.49
CA ILE A 34 17.09 1.14 0.71
C ILE A 34 17.65 1.74 -0.58
N GLU A 35 17.28 1.22 -1.75
CA GLU A 35 17.73 1.75 -3.04
C GLU A 35 17.22 3.17 -3.28
N SER A 36 16.09 3.57 -2.69
CA SER A 36 15.57 4.93 -2.73
C SER A 36 16.52 5.95 -2.08
N LYS A 37 17.52 5.50 -1.27
CA LYS A 37 18.51 6.35 -0.65
C LYS A 37 19.35 7.12 -1.68
N LYS A 38 19.59 6.56 -2.87
CA LYS A 38 20.32 7.25 -3.93
C LYS A 38 19.60 8.53 -4.36
N ILE A 39 18.34 8.42 -4.69
CA ILE A 39 17.49 9.58 -5.06
C ILE A 39 17.33 10.54 -3.88
N ALA A 40 17.18 10.01 -2.66
CA ALA A 40 17.08 10.83 -1.46
C ALA A 40 18.33 11.69 -1.23
N ASN A 41 19.54 11.16 -1.50
CA ASN A 41 20.77 11.94 -1.41
C ASN A 41 20.80 13.08 -2.44
N GLU A 42 20.40 12.83 -3.70
CA GLU A 42 20.33 13.86 -4.74
C GLU A 42 19.36 15.00 -4.34
N ILE A 43 18.23 14.66 -3.71
CA ILE A 43 17.27 15.66 -3.21
C ILE A 43 17.88 16.42 -2.04
N LYS A 44 18.57 15.74 -1.12
CA LYS A 44 19.21 16.35 0.04
C LYS A 44 20.31 17.33 -0.36
N ASP A 45 21.12 16.98 -1.35
CA ASP A 45 22.17 17.87 -1.86
C ASP A 45 21.61 19.18 -2.45
N LYS A 46 20.39 19.12 -3.01
CA LYS A 46 19.71 20.30 -3.57
C LYS A 46 18.95 21.14 -2.54
N PHE A 47 18.35 20.50 -1.53
CA PHE A 47 17.42 21.15 -0.59
C PHE A 47 17.91 21.17 0.87
N GLU A 48 19.09 20.59 1.12
CA GLU A 48 19.82 20.64 2.39
C GLU A 48 18.97 20.28 3.62
N ASP A 49 18.88 21.18 4.60
CA ASP A 49 18.16 20.97 5.86
C ASP A 49 16.63 20.88 5.72
N ARG A 50 16.10 21.16 4.54
CA ARG A 50 14.66 21.05 4.27
C ARG A 50 14.21 19.65 3.92
N PHE A 51 15.16 18.71 3.67
CA PHE A 51 14.86 17.33 3.31
C PHE A 51 15.54 16.34 4.24
N LEU A 52 14.74 15.41 4.78
CA LEU A 52 15.21 14.31 5.64
C LEU A 52 14.71 12.98 5.11
N PHE A 53 15.60 12.05 4.81
CA PHE A 53 15.24 10.69 4.42
C PHE A 53 15.38 9.71 5.60
N LYS A 54 14.41 8.78 5.73
CA LYS A 54 14.45 7.67 6.68
C LYS A 54 14.09 6.37 5.96
N ASN A 55 14.96 5.35 6.07
CA ASN A 55 14.65 4.01 5.55
C ASN A 55 13.83 3.24 6.60
N ILE A 56 12.53 3.49 6.61
CA ILE A 56 11.54 2.83 7.45
C ILE A 56 10.24 2.61 6.67
N LYS A 57 9.40 1.71 7.16
CA LYS A 57 8.03 1.54 6.65
C LYS A 57 7.17 2.73 7.07
N PHE A 58 6.26 3.18 6.20
CA PHE A 58 5.38 4.32 6.54
C PHE A 58 4.37 3.97 7.67
N SER A 59 4.08 2.68 7.89
CA SER A 59 3.34 2.24 9.08
C SER A 59 4.04 2.58 10.40
N GLN A 60 5.36 2.78 10.38
CA GLN A 60 6.20 3.10 11.53
C GLN A 60 6.41 4.61 11.72
N LEU A 61 5.60 5.44 11.07
CA LEU A 61 5.68 6.90 11.12
C LEU A 61 5.61 7.46 12.55
N ASN A 62 4.92 6.76 13.48
CA ASN A 62 4.89 7.12 14.89
C ASN A 62 6.27 7.11 15.57
N ASN A 63 7.25 6.34 15.05
CA ASN A 63 8.62 6.30 15.56
C ASN A 63 9.38 7.62 15.36
N LEU A 64 8.90 8.49 14.49
CA LEU A 64 9.49 9.81 14.24
C LEU A 64 9.20 10.84 15.34
N LYS A 65 8.34 10.52 16.30
CA LYS A 65 7.98 11.37 17.47
C LYS A 65 7.50 12.78 17.08
N LEU A 66 6.72 12.90 16.02
CA LEU A 66 6.28 14.17 15.42
C LEU A 66 5.03 14.79 16.10
N LYS A 67 4.64 14.34 17.29
CA LYS A 67 3.41 14.80 17.97
C LYS A 67 3.30 16.33 18.10
N ASN A 68 4.42 17.00 18.35
CA ASN A 68 4.48 18.45 18.55
C ASN A 68 4.88 19.24 17.31
N GLU A 69 5.19 18.55 16.21
CA GLU A 69 5.63 19.17 14.97
C GLU A 69 4.44 19.67 14.13
N ASN A 70 4.68 20.70 13.31
CA ASN A 70 3.67 21.28 12.42
C ASN A 70 3.54 20.48 11.12
N VAL A 71 3.02 19.25 11.20
CA VAL A 71 2.80 18.39 10.02
C VAL A 71 1.53 18.83 9.30
N LYS A 72 1.70 19.36 8.09
CA LYS A 72 0.64 19.90 7.24
C LYS A 72 0.18 18.98 6.14
N GLY A 73 0.97 17.97 5.79
CA GLY A 73 0.59 17.00 4.78
C GLY A 73 1.28 15.66 4.96
N VAL A 74 0.56 14.59 4.64
CA VAL A 74 1.10 13.24 4.49
C VAL A 74 0.61 12.69 3.17
N ILE A 75 1.52 12.15 2.36
CA ILE A 75 1.18 11.49 1.10
C ILE A 75 1.70 10.07 1.08
N PHE A 76 0.86 9.14 0.61
CA PHE A 76 1.21 7.78 0.29
C PHE A 76 0.88 7.51 -1.19
N ASP A 77 1.88 7.16 -1.97
CA ASP A 77 1.74 6.66 -3.33
C ASP A 77 2.03 5.15 -3.30
N LEU A 78 0.96 4.35 -3.24
CA LEU A 78 1.08 2.93 -2.93
C LEU A 78 1.57 2.13 -4.14
N GLY A 79 2.09 0.94 -3.87
CA GLY A 79 2.56 0.02 -4.89
C GLY A 79 4.08 0.02 -5.05
N TYR A 80 4.54 -0.15 -6.27
CA TYR A 80 5.97 -0.25 -6.62
C TYR A 80 6.38 0.79 -7.67
N SER A 81 7.64 1.20 -7.62
CA SER A 81 8.17 2.13 -8.61
C SER A 81 8.47 1.42 -9.95
N TYR A 82 8.54 2.23 -11.01
CA TYR A 82 8.92 1.74 -12.34
C TYR A 82 10.30 1.07 -12.36
N VAL A 83 11.23 1.52 -11.52
CA VAL A 83 12.56 0.91 -11.38
C VAL A 83 12.45 -0.48 -10.75
N GLN A 84 11.64 -0.62 -9.71
CA GLN A 84 11.45 -1.89 -9.02
C GLN A 84 10.82 -2.97 -9.91
N ILE A 85 9.84 -2.63 -10.76
CA ILE A 85 9.21 -3.63 -11.64
C ILE A 85 10.14 -4.11 -12.75
N LYS A 86 11.09 -3.26 -13.16
CA LYS A 86 12.08 -3.60 -14.18
C LYS A 86 13.29 -4.36 -13.64
N ASP A 87 13.51 -4.38 -12.33
CA ASP A 87 14.61 -5.11 -11.73
C ASP A 87 14.30 -6.62 -11.70
N PRO A 88 15.04 -7.45 -12.49
CA PRO A 88 14.82 -8.90 -12.50
C PRO A 88 15.07 -9.56 -11.14
N LYS A 89 15.91 -8.97 -10.28
CA LYS A 89 16.22 -9.48 -8.95
C LYS A 89 15.05 -9.36 -7.99
N LYS A 90 14.16 -8.39 -8.21
CA LYS A 90 12.97 -8.19 -7.39
C LYS A 90 11.83 -9.13 -7.77
N GLY A 91 11.79 -9.68 -8.98
CA GLY A 91 10.79 -10.65 -9.41
C GLY A 91 9.33 -10.15 -9.31
N LEU A 92 9.10 -8.84 -9.42
CA LEU A 92 7.79 -8.22 -9.34
C LEU A 92 7.00 -8.37 -10.65
N SER A 93 7.70 -8.59 -11.77
CA SER A 93 7.09 -8.75 -13.09
C SER A 93 7.02 -10.22 -13.49
N PHE A 94 5.88 -10.67 -13.98
CA PHE A 94 5.72 -11.99 -14.60
C PHE A 94 6.30 -12.07 -16.03
N GLN A 95 6.76 -10.95 -16.57
CA GLN A 95 7.42 -10.90 -17.88
C GLN A 95 8.94 -11.16 -17.80
N THR A 96 9.52 -11.03 -16.62
CA THR A 96 10.96 -11.27 -16.42
C THR A 96 11.22 -12.70 -15.97
N LYS A 97 12.25 -13.33 -16.54
CA LYS A 97 12.75 -14.62 -16.04
C LYS A 97 13.54 -14.35 -14.76
N GLY A 98 13.23 -15.05 -13.69
CA GLY A 98 13.97 -14.86 -12.44
C GLY A 98 13.33 -15.53 -11.23
N ASN A 99 13.91 -15.30 -10.08
CA ASN A 99 13.41 -15.81 -8.81
C ASN A 99 12.13 -15.08 -8.39
N LEU A 100 11.23 -15.81 -7.74
CA LEU A 100 10.02 -15.28 -7.12
C LEU A 100 10.38 -14.55 -5.80
N ASN A 101 11.02 -13.39 -5.90
CA ASN A 101 11.40 -12.64 -4.70
C ASN A 101 10.21 -11.77 -4.21
N MET A 102 9.77 -10.82 -4.99
CA MET A 102 8.71 -9.83 -4.74
C MET A 102 8.90 -8.93 -3.51
N GLN A 103 10.10 -8.89 -2.95
CA GLN A 103 10.44 -8.04 -1.81
C GLN A 103 10.69 -6.59 -2.26
N MET A 104 10.05 -5.64 -1.56
CA MET A 104 10.22 -4.21 -1.77
C MET A 104 11.18 -3.55 -0.75
N GLY A 105 11.81 -4.35 0.11
CA GLY A 105 12.67 -3.90 1.20
C GLY A 105 12.04 -4.09 2.58
N LEU A 106 12.88 -4.30 3.60
CA LEU A 106 12.48 -4.58 4.99
C LEU A 106 11.46 -5.73 5.08
N ASN A 107 11.74 -6.84 4.37
CA ASN A 107 10.90 -8.03 4.29
C ASN A 107 11.55 -9.21 5.02
N ASP A 108 10.70 -10.11 5.54
CA ASP A 108 11.12 -11.29 6.30
C ASP A 108 11.19 -12.56 5.44
N TYR A 109 10.42 -12.61 4.33
CA TYR A 109 10.31 -13.76 3.43
C TYR A 109 10.02 -13.30 2.00
N SER A 110 10.23 -14.22 1.05
CA SER A 110 10.00 -13.99 -0.39
C SER A 110 8.72 -14.67 -0.88
N ALA A 111 8.29 -14.35 -2.11
CA ALA A 111 7.20 -15.08 -2.76
C ALA A 111 7.55 -16.54 -3.03
N GLU A 112 8.83 -16.85 -3.23
CA GLU A 112 9.31 -18.23 -3.32
C GLU A 112 9.05 -19.00 -2.02
N ASP A 113 9.30 -18.38 -0.86
CA ASP A 113 8.98 -19.00 0.44
C ASP A 113 7.48 -19.27 0.58
N VAL A 114 6.65 -18.29 0.16
CA VAL A 114 5.18 -18.42 0.18
C VAL A 114 4.73 -19.63 -0.65
N ILE A 115 5.17 -19.72 -1.89
CA ILE A 115 4.79 -20.78 -2.83
C ILE A 115 5.25 -22.15 -2.37
N ASN A 116 6.45 -22.24 -1.76
CA ASN A 116 7.04 -23.53 -1.39
C ASN A 116 6.65 -24.03 0.00
N LYS A 117 6.22 -23.15 0.93
CA LYS A 117 6.03 -23.52 2.34
C LYS A 117 4.57 -23.49 2.80
N LEU A 118 3.72 -22.58 2.26
CA LEU A 118 2.33 -22.51 2.68
C LEU A 118 1.49 -23.65 2.10
N ASP A 119 0.46 -24.07 2.82
CA ASP A 119 -0.43 -25.14 2.37
C ASP A 119 -1.45 -24.70 1.30
N GLU A 120 -2.17 -25.68 0.71
CA GLU A 120 -3.15 -25.42 -0.35
C GLU A 120 -4.26 -24.43 0.10
N LYS A 121 -4.73 -24.57 1.34
CA LYS A 121 -5.81 -23.74 1.88
C LYS A 121 -5.37 -22.31 2.13
N GLU A 122 -4.13 -22.13 2.56
CA GLU A 122 -3.52 -20.82 2.78
C GLU A 122 -3.29 -20.10 1.45
N LEU A 123 -2.73 -20.78 0.46
CA LEU A 123 -2.54 -20.24 -0.89
C LEU A 123 -3.88 -19.88 -1.55
N ASP A 124 -4.91 -20.73 -1.42
CA ASP A 124 -6.26 -20.44 -1.92
C ASP A 124 -6.81 -19.13 -1.31
N LYS A 125 -6.73 -18.98 0.01
CA LYS A 125 -7.19 -17.76 0.70
C LYS A 125 -6.43 -16.52 0.22
N ILE A 126 -5.10 -16.61 0.11
CA ILE A 126 -4.26 -15.50 -0.36
C ILE A 126 -4.69 -15.08 -1.77
N PHE A 127 -4.77 -16.01 -2.71
CA PHE A 127 -5.14 -15.69 -4.10
C PHE A 127 -6.57 -15.17 -4.21
N LYS A 128 -7.50 -15.73 -3.43
CA LYS A 128 -8.90 -15.32 -3.41
C LYS A 128 -9.09 -13.91 -2.86
N TYR A 129 -8.51 -13.60 -1.71
CA TYR A 129 -8.79 -12.36 -0.99
C TYR A 129 -7.88 -11.20 -1.39
N PHE A 130 -6.59 -11.44 -1.69
CA PHE A 130 -5.66 -10.40 -2.10
C PHE A 130 -5.62 -10.20 -3.61
N GLY A 131 -5.81 -11.26 -4.37
CA GLY A 131 -5.82 -11.22 -5.83
C GLY A 131 -7.22 -11.10 -6.44
N GLU A 132 -8.28 -11.29 -5.66
CA GLU A 132 -9.64 -11.43 -6.19
C GLU A 132 -9.71 -12.49 -7.30
N GLU A 133 -8.94 -13.60 -7.14
CA GLU A 133 -8.84 -14.67 -8.12
C GLU A 133 -9.95 -15.68 -7.92
N LYS A 134 -10.75 -15.90 -8.97
CA LYS A 134 -11.92 -16.82 -8.91
C LYS A 134 -11.50 -18.29 -8.96
N GLU A 135 -10.40 -18.59 -9.60
CA GLU A 135 -9.88 -19.95 -9.75
C GLU A 135 -8.77 -20.27 -8.74
N SER A 136 -8.71 -19.49 -7.64
CA SER A 136 -7.69 -19.56 -6.58
C SER A 136 -7.45 -20.98 -6.06
N LYS A 137 -8.51 -21.74 -5.78
CA LYS A 137 -8.43 -23.12 -5.28
C LYS A 137 -7.73 -24.06 -6.26
N PHE A 138 -8.03 -23.97 -7.55
CA PHE A 138 -7.41 -24.84 -8.56
C PHE A 138 -5.96 -24.46 -8.79
N ILE A 139 -5.65 -23.16 -8.78
CA ILE A 139 -4.28 -22.64 -8.89
C ILE A 139 -3.46 -23.11 -7.69
N ALA A 140 -3.95 -22.96 -6.45
CA ALA A 140 -3.28 -23.40 -5.24
C ALA A 140 -2.97 -24.90 -5.26
N ARG A 141 -3.95 -25.73 -5.63
CA ARG A 141 -3.80 -27.17 -5.78
C ARG A 141 -2.70 -27.55 -6.79
N ASN A 142 -2.72 -26.90 -7.96
CA ASN A 142 -1.72 -27.19 -9.00
C ASN A 142 -0.31 -26.73 -8.59
N ILE A 143 -0.19 -25.63 -7.87
CA ILE A 143 1.09 -25.19 -7.27
C ILE A 143 1.62 -26.26 -6.31
N VAL A 144 0.80 -26.71 -5.35
CA VAL A 144 1.20 -27.73 -4.37
C VAL A 144 1.60 -29.03 -5.03
N LYS A 145 0.88 -29.46 -6.07
CA LYS A 145 1.21 -30.64 -6.87
C LYS A 145 2.53 -30.47 -7.62
N GLU A 146 2.79 -29.31 -8.19
CA GLU A 146 3.96 -29.09 -9.05
C GLU A 146 5.24 -28.87 -8.25
N ARG A 147 5.18 -28.18 -7.09
CA ARG A 147 6.33 -27.96 -6.22
C ARG A 147 6.94 -29.24 -5.63
N SER A 148 6.15 -30.33 -5.56
CA SER A 148 6.66 -31.63 -5.13
C SER A 148 7.57 -32.30 -6.15
N LYS A 149 7.55 -31.84 -7.42
CA LYS A 149 8.33 -32.41 -8.53
C LYS A 149 9.53 -31.55 -8.91
N LYS A 150 9.37 -30.22 -8.88
CA LYS A 150 10.41 -29.25 -9.27
C LYS A 150 10.24 -27.93 -8.52
N LYS A 151 11.33 -27.18 -8.39
CA LYS A 151 11.29 -25.81 -7.86
C LYS A 151 10.41 -24.93 -8.77
N ILE A 152 9.56 -24.10 -8.17
CA ILE A 152 8.72 -23.16 -8.89
C ILE A 152 9.42 -21.81 -8.93
N ASP A 153 9.78 -21.37 -10.13
CA ASP A 153 10.25 -20.04 -10.46
C ASP A 153 9.12 -19.19 -11.06
N THR A 154 9.42 -17.96 -11.46
CA THR A 154 8.46 -17.04 -12.08
C THR A 154 7.78 -17.65 -13.30
N GLN A 155 8.55 -18.27 -14.19
CA GLN A 155 8.02 -18.82 -15.45
C GLN A 155 7.14 -20.05 -15.20
N THR A 156 7.60 -20.97 -14.35
CA THR A 156 6.80 -22.14 -13.94
C THR A 156 5.48 -21.73 -13.28
N LEU A 157 5.48 -20.68 -12.43
CA LEU A 157 4.25 -20.18 -11.84
C LEU A 157 3.29 -19.65 -12.89
N VAL A 158 3.77 -18.89 -13.87
CA VAL A 158 2.94 -18.39 -14.99
C VAL A 158 2.34 -19.55 -15.77
N GLU A 159 3.13 -20.57 -16.12
CA GLU A 159 2.66 -21.77 -16.82
C GLU A 159 1.56 -22.51 -16.05
N ILE A 160 1.73 -22.68 -14.73
CA ILE A 160 0.73 -23.32 -13.85
C ILE A 160 -0.59 -22.52 -13.91
N ILE A 161 -0.51 -21.20 -13.80
CA ILE A 161 -1.68 -20.33 -13.84
C ILE A 161 -2.38 -20.41 -15.19
N ASP A 162 -1.62 -20.30 -16.29
CA ASP A 162 -2.15 -20.32 -17.66
C ASP A 162 -2.82 -21.65 -18.01
N ASN A 163 -2.25 -22.77 -17.54
CA ASN A 163 -2.81 -24.10 -17.74
C ASN A 163 -4.02 -24.38 -16.84
N THR A 164 -4.16 -23.65 -15.73
CA THR A 164 -5.28 -23.79 -14.82
C THR A 164 -6.51 -23.00 -15.25
N LYS A 165 -6.29 -21.80 -15.79
CA LYS A 165 -7.38 -20.87 -16.11
C LYS A 165 -8.19 -21.33 -17.34
N ARG A 166 -9.48 -21.52 -17.13
CA ARG A 166 -10.43 -21.92 -18.17
C ARG A 166 -10.79 -20.78 -19.11
N LYS A 167 -10.88 -19.54 -18.60
CA LYS A 167 -11.21 -18.35 -19.39
C LYS A 167 -10.03 -17.37 -19.35
N LYS A 168 -9.40 -17.19 -20.50
CA LYS A 168 -8.37 -16.15 -20.67
C LYS A 168 -9.05 -14.87 -21.16
N THR A 169 -8.80 -13.75 -20.47
CA THR A 169 -9.27 -12.44 -20.90
C THR A 169 -8.13 -11.73 -21.61
N PHE A 170 -8.40 -11.14 -22.78
CA PHE A 170 -7.38 -10.39 -23.53
C PHE A 170 -6.95 -9.08 -22.87
N LYS A 171 -7.75 -8.56 -21.92
CA LYS A 171 -7.50 -7.26 -21.29
C LYS A 171 -6.47 -7.29 -20.15
N VAL A 172 -6.34 -8.41 -19.44
CA VAL A 172 -5.46 -8.54 -18.25
C VAL A 172 -4.81 -9.91 -18.30
N HIS A 173 -3.48 -9.95 -18.17
CA HIS A 173 -2.72 -11.21 -18.15
C HIS A 173 -3.22 -12.12 -17.02
N SER A 174 -3.28 -13.43 -17.29
CA SER A 174 -3.79 -14.42 -16.34
C SER A 174 -3.09 -14.42 -14.99
N ALA A 175 -1.77 -14.19 -14.98
CA ALA A 175 -0.95 -14.18 -13.78
C ALA A 175 -1.11 -12.92 -12.90
N THR A 176 -1.66 -11.82 -13.43
CA THR A 176 -1.70 -10.51 -12.73
C THR A 176 -2.25 -10.61 -11.32
N LYS A 177 -3.37 -11.33 -11.13
CA LYS A 177 -4.05 -11.44 -9.85
C LYS A 177 -3.28 -12.25 -8.82
N VAL A 178 -2.64 -13.33 -9.24
CA VAL A 178 -1.82 -14.19 -8.38
C VAL A 178 -0.55 -13.44 -7.98
N PHE A 179 0.11 -12.75 -8.91
CA PHE A 179 1.29 -11.92 -8.61
C PHE A 179 0.96 -10.78 -7.67
N GLN A 180 -0.17 -10.08 -7.87
CA GLN A 180 -0.67 -9.08 -6.93
C GLN A 180 -0.87 -9.68 -5.53
N ALA A 181 -1.50 -10.83 -5.42
CA ALA A 181 -1.77 -11.48 -4.14
C ALA A 181 -0.47 -11.85 -3.39
N LEU A 182 0.51 -12.40 -4.10
CA LEU A 182 1.82 -12.73 -3.53
C LEU A 182 2.55 -11.46 -3.08
N ARG A 183 2.54 -10.40 -3.89
CA ARG A 183 3.15 -9.12 -3.55
C ARG A 183 2.56 -8.52 -2.29
N ILE A 184 1.23 -8.49 -2.20
CA ILE A 184 0.51 -7.99 -1.03
C ILE A 184 0.94 -8.75 0.23
N LEU A 185 1.00 -10.09 0.17
CA LEU A 185 1.41 -10.90 1.31
C LEU A 185 2.87 -10.66 1.70
N VAL A 186 3.81 -10.75 0.73
CA VAL A 186 5.25 -10.60 0.96
C VAL A 186 5.58 -9.26 1.57
N ASN A 187 4.89 -8.20 1.14
CA ASN A 187 5.14 -6.85 1.58
C ASN A 187 4.24 -6.40 2.73
N ARG A 188 3.33 -7.27 3.19
CA ARG A 188 2.36 -6.96 4.26
C ARG A 188 1.58 -5.68 3.98
N GLU A 189 1.15 -5.50 2.72
CA GLU A 189 0.61 -4.22 2.23
C GLU A 189 -0.69 -3.82 2.94
N ILE A 190 -1.46 -4.78 3.48
CA ILE A 190 -2.72 -4.52 4.19
C ILE A 190 -2.46 -3.88 5.56
N SER A 191 -1.67 -4.54 6.41
CA SER A 191 -1.34 -4.00 7.74
C SER A 191 -0.51 -2.73 7.62
N GLU A 192 0.41 -2.66 6.66
CA GLU A 192 1.21 -1.48 6.35
C GLU A 192 0.32 -0.28 6.06
N LEU A 193 -0.67 -0.43 5.16
CA LEU A 193 -1.62 0.63 4.81
C LEU A 193 -2.49 1.04 6.01
N ILE A 194 -3.06 0.07 6.73
CA ILE A 194 -3.94 0.36 7.87
C ILE A 194 -3.21 1.14 8.96
N PHE A 195 -2.02 0.67 9.38
CA PHE A 195 -1.22 1.38 10.38
C PHE A 195 -0.65 2.70 9.86
N GLY A 196 -0.32 2.78 8.58
CA GLY A 196 0.08 4.02 7.92
C GLY A 196 -1.00 5.08 8.00
N LEU A 197 -2.25 4.75 7.64
CA LEU A 197 -3.40 5.65 7.72
C LEU A 197 -3.64 6.15 9.16
N ILE A 198 -3.61 5.24 10.13
CA ILE A 198 -3.79 5.58 11.54
C ILE A 198 -2.69 6.55 12.00
N ASN A 199 -1.43 6.21 11.76
CA ASN A 199 -0.30 6.99 12.25
C ASN A 199 -0.15 8.33 11.50
N ALA A 200 -0.44 8.37 10.19
CA ALA A 200 -0.50 9.62 9.45
C ALA A 200 -1.57 10.57 10.00
N THR A 201 -2.76 10.04 10.29
CA THR A 201 -3.84 10.85 10.88
C THR A 201 -3.48 11.37 12.26
N LYS A 202 -2.76 10.59 13.08
CA LYS A 202 -2.29 11.03 14.41
C LYS A 202 -1.37 12.23 14.33
N VAL A 203 -0.36 12.19 13.47
CA VAL A 203 0.69 13.24 13.40
C VAL A 203 0.24 14.51 12.69
N LEU A 204 -0.75 14.45 11.81
CA LEU A 204 -1.30 15.63 11.14
C LEU A 204 -1.85 16.63 12.14
N LYS A 205 -1.61 17.91 11.90
CA LYS A 205 -2.25 19.04 12.59
C LYS A 205 -3.59 19.39 11.96
N LYS A 206 -4.37 20.20 12.65
CA LYS A 206 -5.59 20.79 12.10
C LYS A 206 -5.31 21.43 10.75
N ASP A 207 -6.24 21.23 9.82
CA ASP A 207 -6.18 21.63 8.42
C ASP A 207 -5.08 20.92 7.59
N GLY A 208 -4.37 19.94 8.19
CA GLY A 208 -3.43 19.09 7.48
C GLY A 208 -4.15 18.06 6.59
N VAL A 209 -3.49 17.69 5.49
CA VAL A 209 -4.05 16.83 4.44
C VAL A 209 -3.40 15.45 4.47
N LEU A 210 -4.20 14.40 4.49
CA LEU A 210 -3.76 13.04 4.19
C LEU A 210 -4.22 12.69 2.77
N ALA A 211 -3.26 12.46 1.87
CA ALA A 211 -3.50 12.07 0.48
C ALA A 211 -2.96 10.66 0.24
N VAL A 212 -3.74 9.82 -0.44
CA VAL A 212 -3.37 8.43 -0.73
C VAL A 212 -3.73 8.10 -2.17
N VAL A 213 -2.72 7.67 -2.93
CA VAL A 213 -2.88 7.11 -4.27
C VAL A 213 -2.88 5.60 -4.17
N THR A 214 -3.89 4.96 -4.73
CA THR A 214 -4.08 3.50 -4.74
C THR A 214 -4.14 2.98 -6.16
N PHE A 215 -3.71 1.73 -6.40
CA PHE A 215 -3.65 1.14 -7.74
C PHE A 215 -4.53 -0.10 -7.91
N HIS A 216 -5.09 -0.64 -6.84
CA HIS A 216 -6.03 -1.76 -6.93
C HIS A 216 -7.22 -1.59 -5.97
N SER A 217 -8.28 -2.39 -6.23
CA SER A 217 -9.58 -2.33 -5.55
C SER A 217 -9.48 -2.48 -4.04
N LEU A 218 -8.59 -3.34 -3.55
CA LEU A 218 -8.47 -3.64 -2.12
C LEU A 218 -7.88 -2.46 -1.34
N GLU A 219 -6.82 -1.82 -1.85
CA GLU A 219 -6.29 -0.58 -1.28
C GLU A 219 -7.36 0.52 -1.24
N ASP A 220 -8.02 0.75 -2.38
CA ASP A 220 -9.07 1.77 -2.50
C ASP A 220 -10.22 1.54 -1.50
N LYS A 221 -10.60 0.27 -1.28
CA LYS A 221 -11.62 -0.11 -0.30
C LYS A 221 -11.21 0.23 1.13
N ILE A 222 -9.97 -0.03 1.51
CA ILE A 222 -9.44 0.26 2.85
C ILE A 222 -9.40 1.77 3.07
N VAL A 223 -8.81 2.54 2.15
CA VAL A 223 -8.70 4.00 2.25
C VAL A 223 -10.08 4.65 2.28
N LYS A 224 -10.98 4.23 1.39
CA LYS A 224 -12.37 4.71 1.36
C LYS A 224 -13.09 4.47 2.68
N TYR A 225 -12.97 3.26 3.24
CA TYR A 225 -13.58 2.94 4.52
C TYR A 225 -13.03 3.82 5.64
N PHE A 226 -11.71 3.91 5.76
CA PHE A 226 -11.05 4.71 6.81
C PHE A 226 -11.47 6.17 6.77
N PHE A 227 -11.41 6.80 5.60
CA PHE A 227 -11.81 8.19 5.46
C PHE A 227 -13.30 8.39 5.76
N LYS A 228 -14.16 7.48 5.27
CA LYS A 228 -15.58 7.54 5.52
C LYS A 228 -15.91 7.40 7.01
N SER A 229 -15.35 6.40 7.70
CA SER A 229 -15.62 6.12 9.11
C SER A 229 -15.26 7.28 10.05
N LEU A 230 -14.26 8.09 9.67
CA LEU A 230 -13.81 9.24 10.46
C LEU A 230 -14.39 10.59 10.01
N SER A 231 -15.09 10.64 8.88
CA SER A 231 -15.70 11.86 8.33
C SER A 231 -17.22 11.92 8.44
N GLU A 232 -17.86 10.78 8.69
CA GLU A 232 -19.33 10.72 8.83
C GLU A 232 -19.73 10.58 10.29
N LYS A 233 -20.76 11.32 10.70
CA LYS A 233 -21.38 11.14 12.02
C LYS A 233 -22.08 9.77 12.04
N LYS A 234 -21.92 9.01 13.10
CA LYS A 234 -22.65 7.76 13.28
C LYS A 234 -24.15 8.09 13.38
N SER A 235 -24.99 7.41 12.61
CA SER A 235 -26.44 7.57 12.74
C SER A 235 -26.86 7.07 14.12
N ILE A 236 -27.49 7.96 14.90
CA ILE A 236 -28.12 7.58 16.16
C ILE A 236 -29.50 7.00 15.85
N SER A 237 -29.89 5.96 16.57
CA SER A 237 -31.27 5.44 16.54
C SER A 237 -32.25 6.60 16.83
N ARG A 238 -33.37 6.65 16.13
CA ARG A 238 -34.45 7.63 16.36
C ARG A 238 -34.98 7.61 17.80
N TYR A 239 -34.70 6.53 18.54
CA TYR A 239 -35.14 6.32 19.92
C TYR A 239 -34.04 6.60 20.96
N ALA A 240 -32.82 6.97 20.53
CA ALA A 240 -31.75 7.31 21.47
C ALA A 240 -31.89 8.78 21.93
N PRO A 241 -31.56 9.08 23.21
CA PRO A 241 -31.52 10.49 23.67
C PRO A 241 -30.65 11.34 22.78
N ILE A 242 -31.07 12.59 22.55
CA ILE A 242 -30.28 13.56 21.78
C ILE A 242 -29.04 13.91 22.61
N THR A 243 -27.94 13.21 22.36
CA THR A 243 -26.63 13.55 22.87
C THR A 243 -25.86 14.30 21.80
N GLU A 244 -25.10 15.32 22.20
CA GLU A 244 -24.19 16.01 21.27
C GLU A 244 -23.27 14.99 20.62
N GLN A 245 -23.34 14.88 19.31
CA GLN A 245 -22.44 13.99 18.57
C GLN A 245 -21.05 14.60 18.52
N PRO A 246 -20.00 13.84 18.85
CA PRO A 246 -18.65 14.36 18.73
C PRO A 246 -18.38 14.81 17.28
N GLU A 247 -17.60 15.88 17.15
CA GLU A 247 -17.18 16.34 15.85
C GLU A 247 -16.40 15.23 15.10
N THR A 248 -16.61 15.19 13.77
CA THR A 248 -15.86 14.25 12.93
C THR A 248 -14.39 14.66 12.88
N LEU A 249 -13.50 13.66 12.91
CA LEU A 249 -12.04 13.90 12.89
C LEU A 249 -11.56 14.41 11.52
N LEU A 250 -12.14 13.88 10.46
CA LEU A 250 -11.76 14.19 9.08
C LEU A 250 -12.90 14.91 8.35
N LYS A 251 -12.53 15.68 7.32
CA LYS A 251 -13.43 16.28 6.34
C LYS A 251 -13.06 15.76 4.95
N LEU A 252 -14.05 15.27 4.21
CA LEU A 252 -13.91 14.93 2.80
C LEU A 252 -14.51 16.08 1.95
N ASN A 253 -13.71 16.61 1.03
CA ASN A 253 -14.23 17.57 0.06
C ASN A 253 -15.01 16.87 -1.04
N GLN A 254 -14.65 15.61 -1.34
CA GLN A 254 -15.37 14.77 -2.30
C GLN A 254 -15.37 13.30 -1.87
N ARG A 255 -16.47 12.59 -2.18
CA ARG A 255 -16.61 11.16 -1.85
C ARG A 255 -15.99 10.25 -2.90
N LYS A 256 -15.99 10.67 -4.18
CA LYS A 256 -15.39 9.92 -5.28
C LYS A 256 -13.89 10.11 -5.29
N ALA A 257 -13.16 9.08 -5.67
CA ALA A 257 -11.72 9.21 -5.93
C ALA A 257 -11.49 10.08 -7.17
N ILE A 258 -10.39 10.81 -7.18
CA ILE A 258 -9.86 11.46 -8.38
C ILE A 258 -9.18 10.37 -9.20
N ILE A 259 -9.50 10.30 -10.47
CA ILE A 259 -8.90 9.37 -11.43
C ILE A 259 -8.05 10.16 -12.44
N PRO A 260 -7.03 9.56 -13.04
CA PRO A 260 -6.21 10.24 -14.05
C PRO A 260 -7.05 10.62 -15.27
N SER A 261 -6.66 11.70 -15.94
CA SER A 261 -7.23 12.09 -17.22
C SER A 261 -6.70 11.20 -18.37
N ASP A 262 -7.33 11.25 -19.52
CA ASP A 262 -6.87 10.51 -20.70
C ASP A 262 -5.49 11.00 -21.15
N GLU A 263 -5.20 12.31 -20.99
CA GLU A 263 -3.88 12.88 -21.28
C GLU A 263 -2.83 12.29 -20.34
N GLU A 264 -3.09 12.27 -19.03
CA GLU A 264 -2.17 11.68 -18.04
C GLU A 264 -1.93 10.18 -18.32
N ILE A 265 -2.96 9.43 -18.73
CA ILE A 265 -2.82 8.02 -19.09
C ILE A 265 -1.96 7.85 -20.34
N SER A 266 -2.07 8.76 -21.31
CA SER A 266 -1.29 8.70 -22.54
C SER A 266 0.21 8.95 -22.31
N GLU A 267 0.54 9.85 -21.38
CA GLU A 267 1.92 10.18 -20.99
C GLU A 267 2.51 9.17 -20.00
N ASN A 268 1.68 8.62 -19.11
CA ASN A 268 2.06 7.74 -18.05
C ASN A 268 1.10 6.54 -17.92
N LEU A 269 1.22 5.58 -18.80
CA LEU A 269 0.34 4.39 -18.86
C LEU A 269 0.16 3.67 -17.49
N PRO A 270 1.16 3.56 -16.60
CA PRO A 270 0.97 3.01 -15.26
C PRO A 270 -0.09 3.73 -14.42
N SER A 271 -0.37 5.02 -14.66
CA SER A 271 -1.37 5.79 -13.93
C SER A 271 -2.82 5.33 -14.16
N ARG A 272 -3.10 4.56 -15.22
CA ARG A 272 -4.46 4.15 -15.63
C ARG A 272 -5.33 3.54 -14.54
N SER A 273 -4.72 2.95 -13.50
CA SER A 273 -5.41 2.32 -12.38
C SER A 273 -5.35 3.17 -11.11
N ALA A 274 -4.70 4.33 -11.16
CA ALA A 274 -4.52 5.21 -10.02
C ALA A 274 -5.84 5.80 -9.55
N LYS A 275 -6.00 5.89 -8.23
CA LYS A 275 -7.13 6.55 -7.58
C LYS A 275 -6.60 7.36 -6.41
N LEU A 276 -6.66 8.68 -6.52
CA LEU A 276 -6.31 9.57 -5.43
C LEU A 276 -7.53 9.83 -4.55
N ARG A 277 -7.35 9.60 -3.24
CA ARG A 277 -8.27 10.06 -2.20
C ARG A 277 -7.53 10.94 -1.21
N TYR A 278 -8.20 11.97 -0.70
CA TYR A 278 -7.63 12.80 0.36
C TYR A 278 -8.68 13.21 1.37
N ALA A 279 -8.22 13.48 2.58
CA ALA A 279 -9.02 13.97 3.68
C ALA A 279 -8.27 15.07 4.43
N ILE A 280 -9.00 16.01 5.00
CA ILE A 280 -8.47 17.14 5.77
C ILE A 280 -8.78 16.88 7.24
N LYS A 281 -7.80 17.00 8.12
CA LYS A 281 -7.97 16.84 9.57
C LYS A 281 -8.62 18.10 10.16
N LYS A 282 -9.71 17.94 10.92
CA LYS A 282 -10.49 19.05 11.49
C LYS A 282 -10.01 19.52 12.84
N THR A 283 -9.30 18.67 13.58
CA THR A 283 -8.91 18.89 14.97
C THR A 283 -7.46 18.50 15.20
N ASP A 284 -6.86 19.03 16.28
CA ASP A 284 -5.49 18.66 16.69
C ASP A 284 -5.42 17.41 17.57
N PHE A 285 -6.51 16.66 17.74
CA PHE A 285 -6.49 15.44 18.52
C PHE A 285 -5.51 14.42 17.95
N TYR A 286 -4.59 14.00 18.79
CA TYR A 286 -3.61 12.97 18.46
C TYR A 286 -4.22 11.57 18.57
N ASP A 287 -4.95 11.31 19.67
CA ASP A 287 -5.57 10.02 19.92
C ASP A 287 -7.02 10.01 19.44
N PHE A 288 -7.37 8.98 18.68
CA PHE A 288 -8.72 8.73 18.19
C PHE A 288 -9.00 7.24 18.11
N LYS A 289 -10.29 6.89 18.14
CA LYS A 289 -10.75 5.51 18.00
C LYS A 289 -11.15 5.24 16.54
N THR A 290 -10.80 4.07 16.06
CA THR A 290 -11.20 3.57 14.72
C THR A 290 -11.47 2.08 14.81
N ASP A 291 -12.40 1.61 14.03
CA ASP A 291 -12.79 0.20 13.90
C ASP A 291 -12.17 -0.47 12.65
N ILE A 292 -11.21 0.20 12.01
CA ILE A 292 -10.60 -0.30 10.77
C ILE A 292 -9.93 -1.67 10.94
N LEU A 293 -9.32 -1.93 12.08
CA LEU A 293 -8.68 -3.22 12.38
C LEU A 293 -9.71 -4.34 12.45
N ASP A 294 -10.84 -4.10 13.11
CA ASP A 294 -11.94 -5.06 13.22
C ASP A 294 -12.58 -5.31 11.85
N GLN A 295 -12.83 -4.23 11.09
CA GLN A 295 -13.41 -4.28 9.75
C GLN A 295 -12.60 -5.10 8.76
N PHE A 296 -11.27 -5.07 8.87
CA PHE A 296 -10.37 -5.78 7.96
C PHE A 296 -9.59 -6.91 8.65
N SER A 297 -10.07 -7.38 9.81
CA SER A 297 -9.45 -8.45 10.60
C SER A 297 -9.17 -9.70 9.78
N ASN A 298 -10.13 -10.15 8.97
CA ASN A 298 -9.94 -11.32 8.09
C ASN A 298 -8.75 -11.17 7.10
N LEU A 299 -8.52 -9.96 6.58
CA LEU A 299 -7.38 -9.72 5.68
C LEU A 299 -6.06 -9.74 6.46
N ILE A 300 -6.05 -9.17 7.66
CA ILE A 300 -4.89 -9.20 8.55
C ILE A 300 -4.57 -10.63 8.98
N GLU A 301 -5.57 -11.45 9.27
CA GLU A 301 -5.39 -12.88 9.58
C GLU A 301 -4.75 -13.64 8.42
N ILE A 302 -5.19 -13.39 7.18
CA ILE A 302 -4.60 -13.99 5.97
C ILE A 302 -3.15 -13.52 5.79
N GLU A 303 -2.88 -12.23 6.00
CA GLU A 303 -1.52 -11.70 5.94
C GLU A 303 -0.59 -12.35 6.98
N ASN A 304 -1.12 -12.69 8.15
CA ASN A 304 -0.39 -13.39 9.21
C ASN A 304 0.00 -14.83 8.88
N PHE A 305 -0.49 -15.43 7.77
CA PHE A 305 0.06 -16.71 7.29
C PHE A 305 1.55 -16.61 6.99
N GLY A 306 2.02 -15.44 6.54
CA GLY A 306 3.43 -15.14 6.35
C GLY A 306 4.29 -15.29 7.62
N ASN A 307 3.72 -15.16 8.83
CA ASN A 307 4.46 -15.30 10.08
C ASN A 307 5.09 -16.69 10.26
N LYS A 308 4.50 -17.72 9.64
CA LYS A 308 5.07 -19.08 9.61
C LYS A 308 6.38 -19.19 8.83
N LEU A 309 6.65 -18.19 7.98
CA LEU A 309 7.78 -18.15 7.06
C LEU A 309 8.99 -17.40 7.63
N TRP A 310 8.81 -16.72 8.77
CA TRP A 310 9.89 -15.96 9.38
C TRP A 310 11.06 -16.90 9.70
N LYS A 311 12.23 -16.52 9.22
CA LYS A 311 13.46 -17.18 9.62
C LYS A 311 13.71 -16.85 11.10
N LYS A 312 13.72 -17.87 11.94
CA LYS A 312 14.18 -17.76 13.33
C LYS A 312 15.67 -17.46 13.35
#